data_3a8b9949cf09be2cb657bb9c1e85be1d
#
_entry.id   3a8b9949cf09be2cb657bb9c1e85be1d
#
_cell.length_a   1.000
_cell.length_b   1.000
_cell.length_c   1.000
_cell.angle_alpha   90.00
_cell.angle_beta   90.00
_cell.angle_gamma   90.00
#
_symmetry.space_group_name_H-M   'P 1'
#
loop_
_entity.id
_entity.type
_entity.pdbx_description
1 polymer ?
#
loop_
_entity_poly.entity_id
_entity_poly.type
_entity_poly.pdbx_seq_one_letter_code
_entity_poly.pdbx_strand_id
1 'polypeptide(L)'
;NAGIYRLMVHDRNSLGVQISETAHGHYIWKIHEERDQPTPVAVVIGHHPAFYLGCLSFTSLETNELDVVGGILGEPLEMVKCKTLDLEVPAHAEIVLECEIPPHERKLEAPFGEYPGTYGPQRNNPIVKIKAITMRQDAMYQSSFVGHPDNLLLSGIVRSTSILKTVKLASPKVKAVHMPASGRCRFTCYVSIDKVIEGEPKNACMAAFAADPFLKYVIVVDEDVNILNDAEVIHAIATRVRWDIDTFAATFTKGSPLDPASY
;
A
#
# COMPACT_ATOMS: atom_id res chain seq x y z
N ASN A 1 -1.82 15.21 3.14
CA ASN A 1 -1.42 13.80 3.08
C ASN A 1 -2.63 12.93 2.78
N ALA A 2 -2.47 11.94 1.95
CA ALA A 2 -3.51 11.01 1.54
C ALA A 2 -3.01 9.55 1.61
N GLY A 3 -3.95 8.60 1.75
CA GLY A 3 -3.63 7.18 1.80
C GLY A 3 -4.88 6.34 1.63
N ILE A 4 -4.72 5.06 1.37
CA ILE A 4 -5.84 4.13 1.25
C ILE A 4 -5.98 3.35 2.56
N TYR A 5 -7.16 3.45 3.16
CA TYR A 5 -7.50 2.80 4.41
C TYR A 5 -8.78 1.99 4.27
N ARG A 6 -8.84 0.88 4.97
CA ARG A 6 -10.07 0.14 5.19
C ARG A 6 -10.78 0.74 6.40
N LEU A 7 -12.09 0.94 6.27
CA LEU A 7 -12.94 1.45 7.32
C LEU A 7 -14.04 0.43 7.65
N MET A 8 -14.27 0.18 8.93
CA MET A 8 -15.39 -0.63 9.39
C MET A 8 -16.55 0.27 9.81
N VAL A 9 -17.74 -0.02 9.30
CA VAL A 9 -18.96 0.66 9.76
C VAL A 9 -19.37 0.11 11.12
N HIS A 10 -19.34 0.93 12.16
CA HIS A 10 -19.83 0.57 13.49
C HIS A 10 -21.32 0.87 13.66
N ASP A 11 -21.73 2.04 13.21
CA ASP A 11 -23.10 2.54 13.23
C ASP A 11 -23.29 3.67 12.21
N ARG A 12 -24.42 4.37 12.26
CA ARG A 12 -24.77 5.44 11.30
C ARG A 12 -23.79 6.61 11.31
N ASN A 13 -23.09 6.85 12.40
CA ASN A 13 -22.28 8.04 12.62
C ASN A 13 -20.84 7.72 12.98
N SER A 14 -20.46 6.45 13.03
CA SER A 14 -19.10 6.05 13.41
C SER A 14 -18.55 4.88 12.60
N LEU A 15 -17.25 4.99 12.34
CA LEU A 15 -16.43 4.00 11.64
C LEU A 15 -15.25 3.62 12.53
N GLY A 16 -14.67 2.47 12.28
CA GLY A 16 -13.34 2.09 12.80
C GLY A 16 -12.29 2.20 11.69
N VAL A 17 -11.07 2.54 12.06
CA VAL A 17 -9.96 2.62 11.11
C VAL A 17 -8.70 1.96 11.67
N GLN A 18 -8.10 1.07 10.91
CA GLN A 18 -6.77 0.57 11.21
C GLN A 18 -5.73 1.46 10.52
N ILE A 19 -4.92 2.17 11.31
CA ILE A 19 -3.84 3.02 10.82
C ILE A 19 -2.52 2.30 11.12
N SER A 20 -1.82 1.85 10.07
CA SER A 20 -0.52 1.19 10.21
C SER A 20 0.53 2.17 10.71
N GLU A 21 1.39 1.75 11.63
CA GLU A 21 2.52 2.53 12.16
C GLU A 21 3.50 3.01 11.07
N THR A 22 3.49 2.37 9.90
CA THR A 22 4.33 2.76 8.76
C THR A 22 3.67 3.75 7.81
N ALA A 23 2.39 4.07 8.02
CA ALA A 23 1.66 5.00 7.18
C ALA A 23 1.87 6.45 7.64
N HIS A 24 1.97 7.39 6.70
CA HIS A 24 2.07 8.83 7.01
C HIS A 24 0.90 9.31 7.90
N GLY A 25 -0.31 8.81 7.66
CA GLY A 25 -1.47 9.11 8.49
C GLY A 25 -1.30 8.74 9.97
N HIS A 26 -0.45 7.75 10.29
CA HIS A 26 -0.15 7.40 11.68
C HIS A 26 0.55 8.55 12.42
N TYR A 27 1.55 9.15 11.80
CA TYR A 27 2.30 10.27 12.40
C TYR A 27 1.39 11.47 12.63
N ILE A 28 0.56 11.83 11.64
CA ILE A 28 -0.38 12.93 11.75
C ILE A 28 -1.38 12.69 12.88
N TRP A 29 -2.01 11.52 12.89
CA TRP A 29 -2.95 11.13 13.93
C TRP A 29 -2.31 11.14 15.32
N LYS A 30 -1.10 10.62 15.49
CA LYS A 30 -0.38 10.60 16.76
C LYS A 30 -0.06 11.99 17.28
N ILE A 31 0.36 12.92 16.44
CA ILE A 31 0.61 14.33 16.83
C ILE A 31 -0.66 14.98 17.40
N HIS A 32 -1.81 14.73 16.78
CA HIS A 32 -3.10 15.25 17.29
C HIS A 32 -3.48 14.57 18.62
N GLU A 33 -3.33 13.26 18.72
CA GLU A 33 -3.67 12.49 19.91
C GLU A 33 -2.81 12.93 21.13
N GLU A 34 -1.51 13.14 20.93
CA GLU A 34 -0.59 13.63 21.98
C GLU A 34 -0.91 15.05 22.47
N ARG A 35 -1.66 15.80 21.68
CA ARG A 35 -2.15 17.14 22.03
C ARG A 35 -3.58 17.14 22.57
N ASP A 36 -4.18 15.97 22.80
CA ASP A 36 -5.59 15.81 23.16
C ASP A 36 -6.56 16.50 22.18
N GLN A 37 -6.19 16.53 20.89
CA GLN A 37 -6.97 17.17 19.84
C GLN A 37 -7.54 16.12 18.88
N PRO A 38 -8.77 16.30 18.39
CA PRO A 38 -9.31 15.44 17.34
C PRO A 38 -8.53 15.64 16.04
N THR A 39 -8.27 14.53 15.32
CA THR A 39 -7.66 14.59 13.99
C THR A 39 -8.75 14.79 12.94
N PRO A 40 -8.76 15.90 12.18
CA PRO A 40 -9.69 16.06 11.07
C PRO A 40 -9.32 15.12 9.93
N VAL A 41 -10.32 14.42 9.39
CA VAL A 41 -10.14 13.43 8.31
C VAL A 41 -11.28 13.56 7.31
N ALA A 42 -10.93 13.60 6.02
CA ALA A 42 -11.91 13.46 4.94
C ALA A 42 -11.74 12.09 4.26
N VAL A 43 -12.80 11.31 4.21
CA VAL A 43 -12.83 10.00 3.54
C VAL A 43 -13.46 10.16 2.17
N VAL A 44 -12.68 9.88 1.13
CA VAL A 44 -13.13 9.93 -0.27
C VAL A 44 -13.47 8.51 -0.73
N ILE A 45 -14.70 8.32 -1.19
CA ILE A 45 -15.19 7.06 -1.76
C ILE A 45 -15.56 7.32 -3.22
N GLY A 46 -14.85 6.70 -4.14
CA GLY A 46 -15.06 6.88 -5.58
C GLY A 46 -14.32 8.09 -6.16
N HIS A 47 -13.36 7.80 -7.04
CA HIS A 47 -12.60 8.76 -7.82
C HIS A 47 -11.91 8.05 -9.00
N HIS A 48 -11.30 8.83 -9.89
CA HIS A 48 -10.48 8.30 -10.98
C HIS A 48 -9.36 7.37 -10.45
N PRO A 49 -9.02 6.26 -11.11
CA PRO A 49 -7.99 5.31 -10.64
C PRO A 49 -6.62 5.93 -10.33
N ALA A 50 -6.21 6.99 -11.03
CA ALA A 50 -4.99 7.73 -10.75
C ALA A 50 -4.92 8.26 -9.31
N PHE A 51 -6.07 8.62 -8.73
CA PHE A 51 -6.15 9.06 -7.34
C PHE A 51 -5.72 7.95 -6.37
N TYR A 52 -6.20 6.74 -6.59
CA TYR A 52 -5.81 5.59 -5.76
C TYR A 52 -4.33 5.22 -5.93
N LEU A 53 -3.81 5.28 -7.15
CA LEU A 53 -2.39 5.01 -7.41
C LEU A 53 -1.50 6.04 -6.70
N GLY A 54 -1.85 7.33 -6.78
CA GLY A 54 -1.10 8.38 -6.09
C GLY A 54 -1.16 8.24 -4.57
N CYS A 55 -2.34 7.95 -4.01
CA CYS A 55 -2.53 7.74 -2.56
C CYS A 55 -1.82 6.47 -2.02
N LEU A 56 -1.44 5.53 -2.89
CA LEU A 56 -0.64 4.35 -2.53
C LEU A 56 0.86 4.58 -2.71
N SER A 57 1.29 5.69 -3.28
CA SER A 57 2.70 5.94 -3.57
C SER A 57 3.53 6.00 -2.29
N PHE A 58 4.73 5.40 -2.36
CA PHE A 58 5.71 5.48 -1.28
C PHE A 58 6.58 6.71 -1.52
N THR A 59 6.21 7.80 -0.88
CA THR A 59 6.90 9.08 -0.98
C THR A 59 7.59 9.42 0.34
N SER A 60 8.47 10.41 0.34
CA SER A 60 8.96 11.01 1.57
C SER A 60 7.84 11.78 2.27
N LEU A 61 7.99 12.05 3.58
CA LEU A 61 7.03 12.87 4.34
C LEU A 61 6.88 14.29 3.78
N GLU A 62 7.83 14.76 2.99
CA GLU A 62 7.82 16.08 2.35
C GLU A 62 7.05 16.10 1.03
N THR A 63 6.74 14.95 0.46
CA THR A 63 6.02 14.84 -0.81
C THR A 63 4.53 14.65 -0.55
N ASN A 64 3.72 15.46 -1.18
CA ASN A 64 2.26 15.33 -1.11
C ASN A 64 1.79 14.28 -2.12
N GLU A 65 1.06 13.26 -1.68
CA GLU A 65 0.48 12.23 -2.55
C GLU A 65 -0.45 12.82 -3.61
N LEU A 66 -1.08 13.95 -3.32
CA LEU A 66 -1.96 14.63 -4.30
C LEU A 66 -1.18 15.21 -5.48
N ASP A 67 0.08 15.61 -5.28
CA ASP A 67 0.96 16.04 -6.38
C ASP A 67 1.33 14.86 -7.27
N VAL A 68 1.51 13.66 -6.67
CA VAL A 68 1.71 12.41 -7.42
C VAL A 68 0.49 12.08 -8.26
N VAL A 69 -0.72 12.28 -7.72
CA VAL A 69 -1.97 12.12 -8.50
C VAL A 69 -1.97 13.04 -9.71
N GLY A 70 -1.66 14.32 -9.52
CA GLY A 70 -1.55 15.29 -10.62
C GLY A 70 -0.52 14.87 -11.68
N GLY A 71 0.64 14.37 -11.22
CA GLY A 71 1.67 13.81 -12.12
C GLY A 71 1.19 12.62 -12.95
N ILE A 72 0.37 11.74 -12.37
CA ILE A 72 -0.22 10.59 -13.09
C ILE A 72 -1.31 11.05 -14.08
N LEU A 73 -2.12 12.04 -13.69
CA LEU A 73 -3.16 12.61 -14.56
C LEU A 73 -2.58 13.44 -15.70
N GLY A 74 -1.39 14.01 -15.54
CA GLY A 74 -0.79 14.97 -16.48
C GLY A 74 -1.36 16.39 -16.33
N GLU A 75 -2.16 16.63 -15.28
CA GLU A 75 -2.78 17.92 -14.96
C GLU A 75 -2.96 18.07 -13.44
N PRO A 76 -3.07 19.30 -12.92
CA PRO A 76 -3.33 19.51 -11.51
C PRO A 76 -4.64 18.88 -11.06
N LEU A 77 -4.65 18.22 -9.89
CA LEU A 77 -5.86 17.71 -9.28
C LEU A 77 -6.71 18.89 -8.77
N GLU A 78 -7.92 19.01 -9.28
CA GLU A 78 -8.86 20.03 -8.81
C GLU A 78 -9.34 19.70 -7.40
N MET A 79 -9.24 20.68 -6.49
CA MET A 79 -9.58 20.54 -5.08
C MET A 79 -10.66 21.52 -4.67
N VAL A 80 -11.51 21.13 -3.72
CA VAL A 80 -12.56 21.97 -3.12
C VAL A 80 -12.53 21.86 -1.60
N LYS A 81 -12.93 22.93 -0.91
CA LYS A 81 -13.02 22.92 0.56
C LYS A 81 -14.15 22.02 1.05
N CYS A 82 -13.89 21.31 2.13
CA CYS A 82 -14.92 20.65 2.92
C CYS A 82 -15.95 21.64 3.46
N LYS A 83 -17.13 21.16 3.80
CA LYS A 83 -18.22 21.99 4.35
C LYS A 83 -18.08 22.24 5.85
N THR A 84 -17.54 21.28 6.59
CA THR A 84 -17.48 21.30 8.06
C THR A 84 -16.06 21.25 8.62
N LEU A 85 -15.06 20.98 7.76
CA LEU A 85 -13.66 20.85 8.13
C LEU A 85 -12.81 21.86 7.35
N ASP A 86 -11.72 22.33 7.94
CA ASP A 86 -10.69 23.09 7.23
C ASP A 86 -9.73 22.17 6.49
N LEU A 87 -10.30 21.36 5.60
CA LEU A 87 -9.59 20.45 4.70
C LEU A 87 -10.07 20.67 3.26
N GLU A 88 -9.23 20.26 2.32
CA GLU A 88 -9.57 20.20 0.90
C GLU A 88 -9.66 18.75 0.45
N VAL A 89 -10.58 18.48 -0.47
CA VAL A 89 -10.84 17.17 -1.06
C VAL A 89 -10.93 17.30 -2.58
N PRO A 90 -10.70 16.21 -3.33
CA PRO A 90 -10.86 16.23 -4.78
C PRO A 90 -12.27 16.66 -5.20
N ALA A 91 -12.36 17.65 -6.09
CA ALA A 91 -13.63 18.25 -6.53
C ALA A 91 -14.58 17.23 -7.19
N HIS A 92 -14.00 16.21 -7.85
CA HIS A 92 -14.75 15.20 -8.60
C HIS A 92 -14.95 13.89 -7.83
N ALA A 93 -14.76 13.90 -6.50
CA ALA A 93 -15.08 12.76 -5.65
C ALA A 93 -16.57 12.40 -5.74
N GLU A 94 -16.87 11.09 -5.78
CA GLU A 94 -18.25 10.62 -5.81
C GLU A 94 -18.95 10.87 -4.47
N ILE A 95 -18.31 10.47 -3.37
CA ILE A 95 -18.82 10.64 -1.99
C ILE A 95 -17.67 11.07 -1.09
N VAL A 96 -17.91 12.03 -0.21
CA VAL A 96 -16.97 12.47 0.82
C VAL A 96 -17.63 12.39 2.19
N LEU A 97 -16.96 11.71 3.13
CA LEU A 97 -17.33 11.75 4.54
C LEU A 97 -16.38 12.70 5.25
N GLU A 98 -16.91 13.77 5.81
CA GLU A 98 -16.16 14.70 6.64
C GLU A 98 -16.20 14.22 8.09
N CYS A 99 -15.04 13.90 8.64
CA CYS A 99 -14.91 13.14 9.87
C CYS A 99 -13.87 13.71 10.81
N GLU A 100 -13.90 13.24 12.05
CA GLU A 100 -12.82 13.42 13.01
C GLU A 100 -12.48 12.10 13.74
N ILE A 101 -11.22 11.94 14.12
CA ILE A 101 -10.77 10.87 15.02
C ILE A 101 -10.56 11.50 16.39
N PRO A 102 -11.45 11.25 17.39
CA PRO A 102 -11.26 11.75 18.74
C PRO A 102 -9.98 11.16 19.37
N PRO A 103 -9.26 11.91 20.20
CA PRO A 103 -8.11 11.38 20.89
C PRO A 103 -8.54 10.26 21.85
N HIS A 104 -7.69 9.23 21.97
CA HIS A 104 -7.83 8.10 22.90
C HIS A 104 -9.10 7.24 22.79
N GLU A 105 -10.06 7.57 21.94
CA GLU A 105 -11.25 6.75 21.72
C GLU A 105 -10.92 5.54 20.82
N ARG A 106 -11.23 4.34 21.32
CA ARG A 106 -10.99 3.07 20.61
C ARG A 106 -12.22 2.20 20.69
N LYS A 107 -12.42 1.37 19.67
CA LYS A 107 -13.44 0.34 19.65
C LYS A 107 -12.91 -0.94 19.05
N LEU A 108 -13.42 -2.07 19.52
CA LEU A 108 -13.05 -3.38 18.99
C LEU A 108 -13.52 -3.50 17.55
N GLU A 109 -12.58 -3.82 16.68
CA GLU A 109 -12.76 -4.01 15.25
C GLU A 109 -12.34 -5.41 14.84
N ALA A 110 -13.07 -6.03 13.92
CA ALA A 110 -12.73 -7.29 13.28
C ALA A 110 -13.48 -8.51 13.85
N PRO A 111 -13.18 -9.73 13.38
CA PRO A 111 -12.19 -10.03 12.35
C PRO A 111 -12.63 -9.63 10.95
N PHE A 112 -11.65 -9.20 10.11
CA PHE A 112 -11.88 -8.90 8.70
C PHE A 112 -11.11 -9.82 7.78
N GLY A 113 -11.66 -10.07 6.58
CA GLY A 113 -10.87 -10.57 5.46
C GLY A 113 -9.79 -9.55 5.08
N GLU A 114 -8.55 -10.03 4.91
CA GLU A 114 -7.39 -9.21 4.62
C GLU A 114 -6.74 -9.59 3.29
N TYR A 115 -5.83 -8.74 2.79
CA TYR A 115 -5.17 -8.96 1.50
C TYR A 115 -4.43 -10.31 1.37
N PRO A 116 -3.92 -10.96 2.43
CA PRO A 116 -3.33 -12.29 2.30
C PRO A 116 -4.35 -13.39 1.94
N GLY A 117 -5.64 -13.11 2.04
CA GLY A 117 -6.71 -14.09 1.86
C GLY A 117 -7.09 -14.81 3.15
N THR A 118 -6.70 -14.27 4.27
CA THR A 118 -6.99 -14.73 5.63
C THR A 118 -7.71 -13.66 6.43
N TYR A 119 -8.26 -14.00 7.58
CA TYR A 119 -8.82 -13.02 8.51
C TYR A 119 -7.71 -12.42 9.39
N GLY A 120 -7.75 -11.10 9.54
CA GLY A 120 -6.92 -10.39 10.51
C GLY A 120 -7.40 -10.56 11.94
N PRO A 121 -6.53 -10.35 12.95
CA PRO A 121 -6.91 -10.44 14.36
C PRO A 121 -7.83 -9.28 14.77
N GLN A 122 -8.58 -9.47 15.83
CA GLN A 122 -9.31 -8.38 16.49
C GLN A 122 -8.35 -7.38 17.11
N ARG A 123 -8.68 -6.10 16.98
CA ARG A 123 -7.88 -5.00 17.53
C ARG A 123 -8.76 -3.87 18.03
N ASN A 124 -8.30 -3.16 19.06
CA ASN A 124 -8.89 -1.90 19.48
C ASN A 124 -8.34 -0.77 18.61
N ASN A 125 -9.13 -0.38 17.62
CA ASN A 125 -8.74 0.64 16.63
C ASN A 125 -9.38 2.00 16.95
N PRO A 126 -8.80 3.12 16.45
CA PRO A 126 -9.40 4.44 16.56
C PRO A 126 -10.80 4.50 15.95
N ILE A 127 -11.68 5.27 16.58
CA ILE A 127 -13.02 5.55 16.07
C ILE A 127 -12.95 6.80 15.18
N VAL A 128 -13.66 6.76 14.07
CA VAL A 128 -13.85 7.89 13.15
C VAL A 128 -15.29 8.34 13.25
N LYS A 129 -15.54 9.57 13.72
CA LYS A 129 -16.88 10.15 13.85
C LYS A 129 -17.24 10.97 12.62
N ILE A 130 -18.37 10.67 11.99
CA ILE A 130 -18.85 11.35 10.78
C ILE A 130 -19.56 12.64 11.20
N LYS A 131 -19.15 13.77 10.64
CA LYS A 131 -19.75 15.11 10.83
C LYS A 131 -20.71 15.45 9.71
N ALA A 132 -20.33 15.15 8.47
CA ALA A 132 -21.14 15.41 7.29
C ALA A 132 -20.84 14.39 6.19
N ILE A 133 -21.81 14.19 5.32
CA ILE A 133 -21.66 13.42 4.10
C ILE A 133 -22.05 14.32 2.93
N THR A 134 -21.15 14.51 1.99
CA THR A 134 -21.42 15.19 0.72
C THR A 134 -21.24 14.21 -0.42
N MET A 135 -22.01 14.36 -1.49
CA MET A 135 -21.95 13.48 -2.65
C MET A 135 -22.44 14.18 -3.90
N ARG A 136 -22.05 13.65 -5.04
CA ARG A 136 -22.62 14.06 -6.33
C ARG A 136 -24.10 13.67 -6.40
N GLN A 137 -24.88 14.34 -7.26
CA GLN A 137 -26.29 14.00 -7.47
C GLN A 137 -26.47 12.59 -8.04
N ASP A 138 -25.53 12.17 -8.87
CA ASP A 138 -25.45 10.88 -9.55
C ASP A 138 -24.32 10.00 -9.02
N ALA A 139 -24.02 10.12 -7.73
CA ALA A 139 -22.88 9.46 -7.10
C ALA A 139 -22.88 7.94 -7.29
N MET A 140 -21.74 7.41 -7.69
CA MET A 140 -21.48 5.97 -7.76
C MET A 140 -20.69 5.52 -6.53
N TYR A 141 -21.19 4.51 -5.83
CA TYR A 141 -20.45 3.90 -4.73
C TYR A 141 -19.41 2.94 -5.28
N GLN A 142 -18.14 3.34 -5.18
CA GLN A 142 -17.02 2.49 -5.55
C GLN A 142 -16.62 1.60 -4.38
N SER A 143 -16.63 0.29 -4.59
CA SER A 143 -16.21 -0.72 -3.62
C SER A 143 -15.16 -1.64 -4.23
N SER A 144 -14.29 -2.18 -3.38
CA SER A 144 -13.28 -3.16 -3.74
C SER A 144 -13.28 -4.30 -2.72
N PHE A 145 -13.26 -5.54 -3.19
CA PHE A 145 -13.11 -6.69 -2.30
C PHE A 145 -11.66 -6.83 -1.86
N VAL A 146 -11.44 -6.87 -0.55
CA VAL A 146 -10.11 -7.07 0.01
C VAL A 146 -9.55 -8.42 -0.43
N GLY A 147 -8.33 -8.41 -0.97
CA GLY A 147 -7.67 -9.61 -1.50
C GLY A 147 -8.12 -10.04 -2.90
N HIS A 148 -9.04 -9.32 -3.53
CA HIS A 148 -9.40 -9.50 -4.93
C HIS A 148 -8.32 -8.91 -5.87
N PRO A 149 -8.17 -9.42 -7.11
CA PRO A 149 -7.13 -8.93 -8.05
C PRO A 149 -7.09 -7.42 -8.25
N ASP A 150 -8.23 -6.73 -8.33
CA ASP A 150 -8.30 -5.27 -8.47
C ASP A 150 -7.64 -4.53 -7.30
N ASN A 151 -7.93 -4.97 -6.08
CA ASN A 151 -7.31 -4.43 -4.86
C ASN A 151 -5.82 -4.76 -4.77
N LEU A 152 -5.42 -5.97 -5.13
CA LEU A 152 -4.03 -6.43 -5.08
C LEU A 152 -3.17 -5.71 -6.12
N LEU A 153 -3.65 -5.61 -7.38
CA LEU A 153 -2.90 -5.04 -8.49
C LEU A 153 -2.60 -3.56 -8.30
N LEU A 154 -3.54 -2.76 -7.79
CA LEU A 154 -3.29 -1.35 -7.47
C LEU A 154 -2.04 -1.18 -6.61
N SER A 155 -1.96 -1.97 -5.54
CA SER A 155 -0.80 -1.94 -4.65
C SER A 155 0.46 -2.51 -5.30
N GLY A 156 0.32 -3.60 -6.06
CA GLY A 156 1.44 -4.25 -6.74
C GLY A 156 2.14 -3.34 -7.73
N ILE A 157 1.41 -2.56 -8.51
CA ILE A 157 1.96 -1.60 -9.48
C ILE A 157 2.83 -0.56 -8.78
N VAL A 158 2.29 0.09 -7.75
CA VAL A 158 2.99 1.15 -7.04
C VAL A 158 4.23 0.61 -6.30
N ARG A 159 4.10 -0.54 -5.63
CA ARG A 159 5.22 -1.19 -4.94
C ARG A 159 6.31 -1.62 -5.90
N SER A 160 5.97 -2.24 -7.03
CA SER A 160 6.95 -2.61 -8.06
C SER A 160 7.77 -1.41 -8.54
N THR A 161 7.12 -0.27 -8.73
CA THR A 161 7.79 0.97 -9.15
C THR A 161 8.75 1.50 -8.08
N SER A 162 8.33 1.49 -6.82
CA SER A 162 9.16 1.93 -5.69
C SER A 162 10.37 1.02 -5.49
N ILE A 163 10.14 -0.31 -5.52
CA ILE A 163 11.22 -1.31 -5.42
C ILE A 163 12.19 -1.16 -6.58
N LEU A 164 11.70 -1.04 -7.82
CA LEU A 164 12.55 -0.85 -9.00
C LEU A 164 13.48 0.34 -8.86
N LYS A 165 12.96 1.47 -8.36
CA LYS A 165 13.77 2.69 -8.13
C LYS A 165 14.90 2.41 -7.14
N THR A 166 14.63 1.73 -6.04
CA THR A 166 15.64 1.43 -5.02
C THR A 166 16.63 0.38 -5.48
N VAL A 167 16.16 -0.70 -6.11
CA VAL A 167 17.03 -1.78 -6.58
C VAL A 167 17.98 -1.30 -7.68
N LYS A 168 17.55 -0.38 -8.55
CA LYS A 168 18.42 0.23 -9.58
C LYS A 168 19.56 1.03 -9.00
N LEU A 169 19.47 1.56 -7.78
CA LEU A 169 20.60 2.21 -7.11
C LEU A 169 21.70 1.22 -6.73
N ALA A 170 21.33 0.01 -6.33
CA ALA A 170 22.26 -1.05 -5.94
C ALA A 170 22.72 -1.89 -7.14
N SER A 171 21.87 -2.06 -8.14
CA SER A 171 22.10 -2.89 -9.33
C SER A 171 21.55 -2.18 -10.58
N PRO A 172 22.33 -1.33 -11.22
CA PRO A 172 21.87 -0.49 -12.35
C PRO A 172 21.35 -1.29 -13.56
N LYS A 173 21.77 -2.55 -13.70
CA LYS A 173 21.36 -3.47 -14.78
C LYS A 173 20.01 -4.15 -14.56
N VAL A 174 19.31 -3.86 -13.47
CA VAL A 174 17.94 -4.32 -13.27
C VAL A 174 17.02 -3.73 -14.35
N LYS A 175 16.30 -4.61 -15.04
CA LYS A 175 15.40 -4.27 -16.15
C LYS A 175 13.98 -3.98 -15.66
N ALA A 176 13.45 -4.88 -14.81
CA ALA A 176 12.07 -4.80 -14.36
C ALA A 176 11.89 -5.43 -12.97
N VAL A 177 10.83 -5.03 -12.30
CA VAL A 177 10.35 -5.59 -11.05
C VAL A 177 8.86 -5.89 -11.19
N HIS A 178 8.45 -7.03 -10.69
CA HIS A 178 7.05 -7.45 -10.68
C HIS A 178 6.66 -8.04 -9.33
N MET A 179 5.52 -7.64 -8.83
CA MET A 179 4.90 -8.24 -7.63
C MET A 179 3.71 -9.09 -8.06
N PRO A 180 3.86 -10.42 -8.16
CA PRO A 180 2.84 -11.29 -8.71
C PRO A 180 1.60 -11.41 -7.80
N ALA A 181 0.45 -11.63 -8.41
CA ALA A 181 -0.79 -11.87 -7.68
C ALA A 181 -0.76 -13.17 -6.85
N SER A 182 0.01 -14.17 -7.29
CA SER A 182 0.30 -15.41 -6.54
C SER A 182 0.97 -15.11 -5.19
N GLY A 183 1.84 -14.10 -5.13
CA GLY A 183 2.46 -13.57 -3.90
C GLY A 183 1.65 -12.44 -3.25
N ARG A 184 0.36 -12.32 -3.58
CA ARG A 184 -0.57 -11.30 -3.06
C ARG A 184 -0.13 -9.87 -3.34
N CYS A 185 0.72 -9.65 -4.36
CA CYS A 185 1.28 -8.35 -4.72
C CYS A 185 1.96 -7.62 -3.54
N ARG A 186 2.41 -8.38 -2.54
CA ARG A 186 3.08 -7.85 -1.33
C ARG A 186 4.19 -8.74 -0.80
N PHE A 187 4.02 -10.06 -0.81
CA PHE A 187 4.95 -10.99 -0.17
C PHE A 187 6.07 -11.47 -1.09
N THR A 188 5.81 -11.50 -2.40
CA THR A 188 6.76 -11.98 -3.39
C THR A 188 7.10 -10.89 -4.39
N CYS A 189 8.37 -10.79 -4.73
CA CYS A 189 8.89 -9.86 -5.71
C CYS A 189 9.78 -10.60 -6.70
N TYR A 190 9.52 -10.45 -7.98
CA TYR A 190 10.38 -10.90 -9.07
C TYR A 190 11.19 -9.73 -9.62
N VAL A 191 12.48 -9.95 -9.81
CA VAL A 191 13.41 -8.95 -10.34
C VAL A 191 14.11 -9.54 -11.56
N SER A 192 14.01 -8.87 -12.70
CA SER A 192 14.74 -9.23 -13.92
C SER A 192 16.01 -8.38 -14.01
N ILE A 193 17.16 -9.04 -14.22
CA ILE A 193 18.48 -8.40 -14.27
C ILE A 193 19.28 -8.89 -15.48
N ASP A 194 20.02 -7.97 -16.11
CA ASP A 194 21.10 -8.27 -17.05
C ASP A 194 22.42 -8.37 -16.25
N LYS A 195 22.64 -9.53 -15.63
CA LYS A 195 23.76 -9.77 -14.72
C LYS A 195 25.10 -9.63 -15.44
N VAL A 196 26.01 -8.83 -14.90
CA VAL A 196 27.38 -8.63 -15.41
C VAL A 196 28.40 -9.28 -14.47
N ILE A 197 28.19 -9.20 -13.16
CA ILE A 197 29.14 -9.65 -12.13
C ILE A 197 28.41 -10.60 -11.16
N GLU A 198 29.12 -11.65 -10.72
CA GLU A 198 28.61 -12.55 -9.69
C GLU A 198 28.35 -11.78 -8.39
N GLY A 199 27.24 -12.12 -7.72
CA GLY A 199 26.78 -11.45 -6.50
C GLY A 199 25.80 -10.30 -6.73
N GLU A 200 25.70 -9.70 -7.91
CA GLU A 200 24.70 -8.65 -8.22
C GLU A 200 23.26 -9.09 -7.88
N PRO A 201 22.82 -10.33 -8.18
CA PRO A 201 21.48 -10.78 -7.80
C PRO A 201 21.21 -10.73 -6.31
N LYS A 202 22.19 -11.06 -5.46
CA LYS A 202 22.06 -10.97 -4.00
C LYS A 202 21.98 -9.52 -3.52
N ASN A 203 22.74 -8.61 -4.13
CA ASN A 203 22.63 -7.18 -3.84
C ASN A 203 21.24 -6.65 -4.23
N ALA A 204 20.71 -7.07 -5.37
CA ALA A 204 19.34 -6.74 -5.80
C ALA A 204 18.29 -7.26 -4.81
N CYS A 205 18.43 -8.49 -4.31
CA CYS A 205 17.57 -9.04 -3.27
C CYS A 205 17.58 -8.20 -1.99
N MET A 206 18.78 -7.87 -1.48
CA MET A 206 18.93 -7.06 -0.27
C MET A 206 18.31 -5.66 -0.43
N ALA A 207 18.53 -5.03 -1.59
CA ALA A 207 17.94 -3.74 -1.90
C ALA A 207 16.40 -3.80 -1.99
N ALA A 208 15.85 -4.88 -2.55
CA ALA A 208 14.39 -5.09 -2.61
C ALA A 208 13.79 -5.26 -1.21
N PHE A 209 14.41 -6.05 -0.33
CA PHE A 209 13.97 -6.21 1.06
C PHE A 209 14.05 -4.88 1.85
N ALA A 210 15.07 -4.07 1.59
CA ALA A 210 15.19 -2.75 2.21
C ALA A 210 14.13 -1.77 1.69
N ALA A 211 13.72 -1.90 0.42
CA ALA A 211 12.72 -1.04 -0.20
C ALA A 211 11.28 -1.31 0.30
N ASP A 212 10.97 -2.57 0.63
CA ASP A 212 9.63 -2.95 1.09
C ASP A 212 9.69 -3.99 2.21
N PRO A 213 9.38 -3.61 3.47
CA PRO A 213 9.45 -4.50 4.62
C PRO A 213 8.39 -5.61 4.62
N PHE A 214 7.44 -5.62 3.68
CA PHE A 214 6.42 -6.68 3.59
C PHE A 214 6.87 -7.86 2.75
N LEU A 215 8.00 -7.73 2.02
CA LEU A 215 8.54 -8.80 1.22
C LEU A 215 9.01 -9.96 2.09
N LYS A 216 8.61 -11.16 1.69
CA LYS A 216 9.06 -12.45 2.25
C LYS A 216 9.97 -13.20 1.28
N TYR A 217 9.72 -13.03 -0.02
CA TYR A 217 10.46 -13.68 -1.07
C TYR A 217 10.86 -12.69 -2.14
N VAL A 218 12.14 -12.69 -2.47
CA VAL A 218 12.67 -11.96 -3.63
C VAL A 218 13.36 -12.99 -4.53
N ILE A 219 12.94 -13.06 -5.78
CA ILE A 219 13.46 -13.97 -6.78
C ILE A 219 14.04 -13.12 -7.90
N VAL A 220 15.35 -13.25 -8.09
CA VAL A 220 16.07 -12.55 -9.15
C VAL A 220 16.36 -13.54 -10.27
N VAL A 221 15.98 -13.18 -11.47
CA VAL A 221 16.15 -14.00 -12.69
C VAL A 221 16.86 -13.19 -13.76
N ASP A 222 17.50 -13.90 -14.69
CA ASP A 222 18.09 -13.29 -15.88
C ASP A 222 17.00 -12.74 -16.81
N GLU A 223 17.37 -11.84 -17.71
CA GLU A 223 16.44 -11.12 -18.59
C GLU A 223 15.71 -12.01 -19.61
N ASP A 224 16.16 -13.26 -19.79
CA ASP A 224 15.52 -14.26 -20.66
C ASP A 224 14.24 -14.86 -20.04
N VAL A 225 13.99 -14.63 -18.74
CA VAL A 225 12.81 -15.09 -18.03
C VAL A 225 11.74 -13.99 -17.95
N ASN A 226 10.55 -14.28 -18.45
CA ASN A 226 9.43 -13.36 -18.34
C ASN A 226 8.88 -13.33 -16.92
N ILE A 227 9.22 -12.30 -16.16
CA ILE A 227 8.75 -12.13 -14.75
C ILE A 227 7.25 -11.85 -14.61
N LEU A 228 6.52 -11.62 -15.69
CA LEU A 228 5.05 -11.51 -15.66
C LEU A 228 4.35 -12.87 -15.76
N ASN A 229 5.13 -13.93 -15.95
CA ASN A 229 4.64 -15.31 -16.04
C ASN A 229 5.18 -16.16 -14.90
N ASP A 230 4.35 -16.41 -13.89
CA ASP A 230 4.71 -17.22 -12.72
C ASP A 230 5.27 -18.60 -13.11
N ALA A 231 4.75 -19.23 -14.15
CA ALA A 231 5.20 -20.56 -14.58
C ALA A 231 6.65 -20.53 -15.10
N GLU A 232 7.06 -19.48 -15.82
CA GLU A 232 8.44 -19.33 -16.29
C GLU A 232 9.40 -19.08 -15.13
N VAL A 233 9.00 -18.26 -14.13
CA VAL A 233 9.81 -17.99 -12.94
C VAL A 233 9.98 -19.27 -12.12
N ILE A 234 8.91 -20.03 -11.89
CA ILE A 234 8.99 -21.31 -11.15
C ILE A 234 9.83 -22.35 -11.93
N HIS A 235 9.70 -22.39 -13.26
CA HIS A 235 10.54 -23.25 -14.09
C HIS A 235 12.04 -22.88 -13.94
N ALA A 236 12.36 -21.58 -13.96
CA ALA A 236 13.74 -21.11 -13.76
C ALA A 236 14.27 -21.49 -12.37
N ILE A 237 13.46 -21.35 -11.31
CA ILE A 237 13.83 -21.81 -9.96
C ILE A 237 14.14 -23.31 -9.96
N ALA A 238 13.26 -24.12 -10.54
CA ALA A 238 13.38 -25.57 -10.54
C ALA A 238 14.62 -26.09 -11.32
N THR A 239 15.04 -25.37 -12.35
CA THR A 239 16.06 -25.85 -13.28
C THR A 239 17.43 -25.15 -13.16
N ARG A 240 17.50 -23.96 -12.54
CA ARG A 240 18.71 -23.13 -12.52
C ARG A 240 19.26 -22.86 -11.12
N VAL A 241 18.47 -23.07 -10.04
CA VAL A 241 18.88 -22.71 -8.67
C VAL A 241 19.61 -23.85 -7.97
N ARG A 242 20.77 -23.54 -7.41
CA ARG A 242 21.49 -24.37 -6.44
C ARG A 242 21.24 -23.80 -5.05
N TRP A 243 20.44 -24.51 -4.26
CA TRP A 243 19.89 -23.99 -3.00
C TRP A 243 20.96 -23.63 -1.96
N ASP A 244 22.11 -24.29 -2.00
CA ASP A 244 23.25 -24.07 -1.10
C ASP A 244 24.06 -22.79 -1.43
N ILE A 245 23.99 -22.34 -2.67
CA ILE A 245 24.79 -21.20 -3.15
C ILE A 245 23.92 -19.99 -3.51
N ASP A 246 22.82 -20.26 -4.21
CA ASP A 246 22.03 -19.19 -4.85
C ASP A 246 20.97 -18.62 -3.92
N THR A 247 20.80 -19.19 -2.71
CA THR A 247 19.82 -18.70 -1.72
C THR A 247 20.48 -18.11 -0.48
N PHE A 248 19.75 -17.28 0.23
CA PHE A 248 20.05 -16.82 1.57
C PHE A 248 18.77 -16.47 2.33
N ALA A 249 18.83 -16.47 3.65
CA ALA A 249 17.73 -16.07 4.51
C ALA A 249 18.16 -14.90 5.42
N ALA A 250 17.37 -13.80 5.40
CA ALA A 250 17.49 -12.73 6.37
C ALA A 250 16.47 -12.97 7.50
N THR A 251 16.94 -13.38 8.66
CA THR A 251 16.08 -13.69 9.82
C THR A 251 15.85 -12.46 10.69
N PHE A 252 14.76 -12.45 11.48
CA PHE A 252 14.41 -11.39 12.42
C PHE A 252 14.19 -10.01 11.77
N THR A 253 13.74 -9.98 10.52
CA THR A 253 13.36 -8.75 9.83
C THR A 253 11.90 -8.41 10.10
N LYS A 254 11.58 -7.11 10.05
CA LYS A 254 10.19 -6.64 10.17
C LYS A 254 9.38 -7.14 8.98
N GLY A 255 8.20 -7.68 9.24
CA GLY A 255 7.25 -8.14 8.23
C GLY A 255 5.92 -7.39 8.30
N SER A 256 4.97 -7.83 7.48
CA SER A 256 3.60 -7.32 7.53
C SER A 256 2.90 -7.80 8.81
N PRO A 257 2.20 -6.90 9.54
CA PRO A 257 1.39 -7.30 10.70
C PRO A 257 0.15 -8.13 10.31
N LEU A 258 -0.12 -8.28 9.01
CA LEU A 258 -1.20 -9.11 8.46
C LEU A 258 -0.68 -10.40 7.81
N ASP A 259 0.60 -10.68 7.94
CA ASP A 259 1.17 -11.96 7.50
C ASP A 259 0.70 -13.08 8.44
N PRO A 260 -0.05 -14.07 7.95
CA PRO A 260 -0.57 -15.16 8.80
C PRO A 260 0.54 -16.05 9.38
N ALA A 261 1.77 -15.96 8.88
CA ALA A 261 2.93 -16.69 9.38
C ALA A 261 3.84 -15.83 10.28
N SER A 262 3.51 -14.57 10.54
CA SER A 262 4.22 -13.76 11.52
C SER A 262 3.71 -14.04 12.95
N TYR A 263 4.62 -14.13 13.90
CA TYR A 263 4.34 -14.36 15.30
C TYR A 263 4.41 -13.06 16.10
#